data_ec22c295daecd6388f477678db8b7857
#
_entry.id   ec22c295daecd6388f477678db8b7857
#
_cell.length_a   1.000
_cell.length_b   1.000
_cell.length_c   1.000
_cell.angle_alpha   90.00
_cell.angle_beta   90.00
_cell.angle_gamma   90.00
#
_symmetry.space_group_name_H-M   'P 1'
#
loop_
_entity.id
_entity.type
_entity.pdbx_description
1 polymer ?
#
loop_
_entity_poly.entity_id
_entity_poly.type
_entity_poly.pdbx_seq_one_letter_code
_entity_poly.pdbx_strand_id
1 'polypeptide(L)'
;MEAFRTQARDVTEAPLPQVAVLGIDETRRGRPRWEQDADTDKWRLTRDRWHTRFVDALGHGGLLGQVEGRTAADALALLATTDLDWRKGIGHIAIDMSATYRAAIRIGLPDATVVVDHFHVVQLANKMLSIVRRRTTAETRGRRGRASDPEWKARRRLLLGREDLTDDQFSTMWNTLLGEGKIGRTLLTAWTCSRNEAASRRPPGVSWCGACSASHAGAGAERKK
;
A
#
# COMPACT_ATOMS: atom_id res chain seq x y z
N MET A 1 -15.23 -31.74 6.35
CA MET A 1 -14.81 -31.26 5.00
C MET A 1 -16.01 -30.95 4.11
N GLU A 2 -17.06 -31.77 4.13
CA GLU A 2 -18.28 -31.57 3.30
C GLU A 2 -19.09 -30.33 3.72
N ALA A 3 -19.33 -30.14 5.01
CA ALA A 3 -20.00 -28.94 5.54
C ALA A 3 -19.30 -27.61 5.15
N PHE A 4 -17.97 -27.60 5.15
CA PHE A 4 -17.20 -26.42 4.70
C PHE A 4 -17.40 -26.17 3.19
N ARG A 5 -17.40 -27.23 2.37
CA ARG A 5 -17.61 -27.11 0.93
C ARG A 5 -19.01 -26.61 0.60
N THR A 6 -20.03 -27.08 1.31
CA THR A 6 -21.41 -26.65 1.15
C THR A 6 -21.53 -25.18 1.52
N GLN A 7 -21.06 -24.78 2.70
CA GLN A 7 -21.09 -23.39 3.13
C GLN A 7 -20.29 -22.46 2.20
N ALA A 8 -19.12 -22.90 1.70
CA ALA A 8 -18.34 -22.13 0.75
C ALA A 8 -19.09 -21.94 -0.58
N ARG A 9 -19.83 -22.98 -1.03
CA ARG A 9 -20.66 -22.90 -2.24
C ARG A 9 -21.80 -21.92 -2.04
N ASP A 10 -22.54 -22.00 -0.93
CA ASP A 10 -23.65 -21.12 -0.63
C ASP A 10 -23.20 -19.64 -0.62
N VAL A 11 -22.03 -19.35 -0.06
CA VAL A 11 -21.44 -17.99 -0.04
C VAL A 11 -21.02 -17.55 -1.44
N THR A 12 -20.47 -18.45 -2.28
CA THR A 12 -20.02 -18.08 -3.63
C THR A 12 -21.14 -17.97 -4.64
N GLU A 13 -22.29 -18.66 -4.42
CA GLU A 13 -23.48 -18.60 -5.27
C GLU A 13 -24.46 -17.51 -4.82
N ALA A 14 -24.30 -16.94 -3.64
CA ALA A 14 -25.15 -15.84 -3.18
C ALA A 14 -24.96 -14.58 -4.05
N PRO A 15 -26.04 -13.84 -4.33
CA PRO A 15 -25.94 -12.60 -5.07
C PRO A 15 -25.05 -11.61 -4.33
N LEU A 16 -24.23 -10.87 -5.10
CA LEU A 16 -23.35 -9.86 -4.52
C LEU A 16 -24.17 -8.76 -3.85
N PRO A 17 -23.77 -8.33 -2.62
CA PRO A 17 -24.41 -7.21 -1.99
C PRO A 17 -24.16 -5.94 -2.80
N GLN A 18 -25.09 -5.00 -2.77
CA GLN A 18 -24.88 -3.68 -3.36
C GLN A 18 -23.82 -2.93 -2.55
N VAL A 19 -22.84 -2.39 -3.26
CA VAL A 19 -21.76 -1.63 -2.64
C VAL A 19 -21.62 -0.25 -3.28
N ALA A 20 -21.50 0.78 -2.47
CA ALA A 20 -21.31 2.15 -2.95
C ALA A 20 -19.85 2.45 -3.27
N VAL A 21 -18.92 1.78 -2.57
CA VAL A 21 -17.48 1.97 -2.70
C VAL A 21 -16.79 0.61 -2.87
N LEU A 22 -16.26 0.37 -4.06
CA LEU A 22 -15.52 -0.84 -4.39
C LEU A 22 -14.03 -0.64 -4.10
N GLY A 23 -13.43 -1.54 -3.34
CA GLY A 23 -11.96 -1.63 -3.18
C GLY A 23 -11.38 -2.67 -4.14
N ILE A 24 -10.30 -2.32 -4.85
CA ILE A 24 -9.53 -3.27 -5.65
C ILE A 24 -8.09 -3.29 -5.14
N ASP A 25 -7.63 -4.47 -4.74
CA ASP A 25 -6.30 -4.68 -4.18
C ASP A 25 -5.68 -5.99 -4.67
N GLU A 26 -4.36 -6.09 -4.62
CA GLU A 26 -3.65 -7.29 -5.00
C GLU A 26 -3.01 -8.00 -3.80
N THR A 27 -3.06 -9.31 -3.82
CA THR A 27 -2.42 -10.14 -2.79
C THR A 27 -1.56 -11.22 -3.42
N ARG A 28 -0.32 -11.31 -2.96
CA ARG A 28 0.56 -12.41 -3.38
C ARG A 28 0.21 -13.70 -2.64
N ARG A 29 0.04 -14.78 -3.40
CA ARG A 29 -0.22 -16.14 -2.87
C ARG A 29 1.07 -16.93 -2.74
N GLY A 30 1.61 -16.93 -1.53
CA GLY A 30 2.85 -17.65 -1.20
C GLY A 30 4.12 -16.91 -1.65
N ARG A 31 5.24 -17.64 -1.62
CA ARG A 31 6.55 -17.11 -2.02
C ARG A 31 6.79 -17.33 -3.51
N PRO A 32 7.47 -16.40 -4.21
CA PRO A 32 7.92 -16.64 -5.56
C PRO A 32 8.89 -17.83 -5.59
N ARG A 33 8.79 -18.65 -6.62
CA ARG A 33 9.72 -19.76 -6.85
C ARG A 33 10.62 -19.39 -8.02
N TRP A 34 11.90 -19.68 -7.82
CA TRP A 34 12.94 -19.42 -8.80
C TRP A 34 13.62 -20.75 -9.09
N GLU A 35 13.96 -20.98 -10.33
CA GLU A 35 14.74 -22.13 -10.78
C GLU A 35 15.93 -21.64 -11.58
N GLN A 36 17.06 -22.30 -11.45
CA GLN A 36 18.24 -22.00 -12.22
C GLN A 36 18.11 -22.68 -13.58
N ASP A 37 18.24 -21.89 -14.63
CA ASP A 37 18.22 -22.38 -16.00
C ASP A 37 19.53 -23.12 -16.27
N ALA A 38 19.45 -24.41 -16.66
CA ALA A 38 20.60 -25.29 -16.82
C ALA A 38 21.55 -24.87 -17.96
N ASP A 39 21.03 -24.16 -18.96
CA ASP A 39 21.83 -23.76 -20.13
C ASP A 39 22.51 -22.40 -19.96
N THR A 40 21.87 -21.50 -19.24
CA THR A 40 22.34 -20.12 -19.09
C THR A 40 22.88 -19.78 -17.70
N ASP A 41 22.78 -20.69 -16.74
CA ASP A 41 23.13 -20.52 -15.32
C ASP A 41 22.40 -19.33 -14.63
N LYS A 42 21.33 -18.81 -15.25
CA LYS A 42 20.56 -17.68 -14.76
C LYS A 42 19.33 -18.13 -13.98
N TRP A 43 19.05 -17.41 -12.91
CA TRP A 43 17.83 -17.62 -12.16
C TRP A 43 16.61 -17.07 -12.90
N ARG A 44 15.62 -17.94 -13.17
CA ARG A 44 14.35 -17.61 -13.78
C ARG A 44 13.21 -17.75 -12.79
N LEU A 45 12.33 -16.77 -12.76
CA LEU A 45 11.10 -16.82 -11.96
C LEU A 45 10.12 -17.81 -12.61
N THR A 46 9.84 -18.93 -11.93
CA THR A 46 8.95 -19.99 -12.44
C THR A 46 7.54 -19.90 -11.87
N ARG A 47 7.38 -19.29 -10.71
CA ARG A 47 6.09 -19.14 -10.06
C ARG A 47 6.02 -17.88 -9.21
N ASP A 48 5.15 -16.96 -9.58
CA ASP A 48 4.80 -15.76 -8.80
C ASP A 48 3.29 -15.53 -8.91
N ARG A 49 2.54 -16.05 -7.93
CA ARG A 49 1.08 -16.04 -7.97
C ARG A 49 0.55 -14.82 -7.27
N TRP A 50 -0.23 -14.06 -7.99
CA TRP A 50 -0.97 -12.91 -7.50
C TRP A 50 -2.47 -13.14 -7.68
N HIS A 51 -3.25 -12.52 -6.82
CA HIS A 51 -4.70 -12.48 -6.93
C HIS A 51 -5.16 -11.04 -6.80
N THR A 52 -6.04 -10.63 -7.69
CA THR A 52 -6.81 -9.39 -7.58
C THR A 52 -8.06 -9.68 -6.78
N ARG A 53 -8.36 -8.85 -5.80
CA ARG A 53 -9.52 -8.97 -4.93
C ARG A 53 -10.41 -7.74 -5.08
N PHE A 54 -11.71 -7.99 -5.05
CA PHE A 54 -12.76 -6.99 -4.93
C PHE A 54 -13.33 -7.05 -3.52
N VAL A 55 -13.38 -5.93 -2.85
CA VAL A 55 -13.87 -5.82 -1.47
C VAL A 55 -14.83 -4.64 -1.34
N ASP A 56 -15.76 -4.73 -0.41
CA ASP A 56 -16.52 -3.56 0.02
C ASP A 56 -15.60 -2.67 0.87
N ALA A 57 -15.23 -1.50 0.34
CA ALA A 57 -14.33 -0.58 1.02
C ALA A 57 -14.96 0.13 2.23
N LEU A 58 -16.29 0.07 2.39
CA LEU A 58 -16.99 0.52 3.59
C LEU A 58 -17.06 -0.56 4.68
N GLY A 59 -16.67 -1.80 4.37
CA GLY A 59 -16.45 -2.86 5.35
C GLY A 59 -17.65 -3.74 5.69
N HIS A 60 -18.80 -3.52 5.08
CA HIS A 60 -20.02 -4.29 5.39
C HIS A 60 -20.18 -5.57 4.55
N GLY A 61 -19.78 -5.54 3.29
CA GLY A 61 -19.90 -6.66 2.35
C GLY A 61 -18.67 -7.58 2.31
N GLY A 62 -17.56 -7.19 2.92
CA GLY A 62 -16.33 -8.00 2.97
C GLY A 62 -15.69 -8.26 1.61
N LEU A 63 -15.23 -9.51 1.39
CA LEU A 63 -14.67 -9.96 0.12
C LEU A 63 -15.82 -10.28 -0.88
N LEU A 64 -15.85 -9.54 -1.98
CA LEU A 64 -16.89 -9.67 -3.03
C LEU A 64 -16.47 -10.65 -4.13
N GLY A 65 -15.19 -10.74 -4.42
CA GLY A 65 -14.67 -11.63 -5.45
C GLY A 65 -13.17 -11.62 -5.52
N GLN A 66 -12.61 -12.65 -6.15
CA GLN A 66 -11.18 -12.83 -6.32
C GLN A 66 -10.88 -13.55 -7.62
N VAL A 67 -9.85 -13.08 -8.33
CA VAL A 67 -9.34 -13.71 -9.55
C VAL A 67 -7.82 -13.89 -9.45
N GLU A 68 -7.30 -14.98 -10.03
CA GLU A 68 -5.85 -15.15 -10.14
C GLU A 68 -5.29 -14.22 -11.23
N GLY A 69 -4.21 -13.52 -10.91
CA GLY A 69 -3.59 -12.53 -11.77
C GLY A 69 -3.65 -11.13 -11.16
N ARG A 70 -2.97 -10.19 -11.83
CA ARG A 70 -2.91 -8.75 -11.47
C ARG A 70 -2.89 -7.84 -12.68
N THR A 71 -3.41 -8.32 -13.81
CA THR A 71 -3.50 -7.54 -15.04
C THR A 71 -4.83 -6.82 -15.15
N ALA A 72 -4.93 -5.86 -16.05
CA ALA A 72 -6.20 -5.20 -16.34
C ALA A 72 -7.24 -6.20 -16.86
N ALA A 73 -6.80 -7.20 -17.62
CA ALA A 73 -7.68 -8.25 -18.15
C ALA A 73 -8.26 -9.12 -17.03
N ASP A 74 -7.47 -9.45 -15.99
CA ASP A 74 -7.95 -10.25 -14.86
C ASP A 74 -9.02 -9.48 -14.07
N ALA A 75 -8.80 -8.19 -13.80
CA ALA A 75 -9.79 -7.34 -13.14
C ALA A 75 -11.07 -7.18 -13.97
N LEU A 76 -10.93 -7.01 -15.30
CA LEU A 76 -12.08 -6.93 -16.21
C LEU A 76 -12.84 -8.26 -16.29
N ALA A 77 -12.14 -9.40 -16.28
CA ALA A 77 -12.77 -10.71 -16.26
C ALA A 77 -13.66 -10.89 -15.02
N LEU A 78 -13.18 -10.43 -13.85
CA LEU A 78 -13.98 -10.47 -12.63
C LEU A 78 -15.19 -9.51 -12.70
N LEU A 79 -15.02 -8.29 -13.23
CA LEU A 79 -16.12 -7.35 -13.44
C LEU A 79 -17.15 -7.90 -14.43
N ALA A 80 -16.73 -8.63 -15.46
CA ALA A 80 -17.63 -9.21 -16.44
C ALA A 80 -18.57 -10.29 -15.85
N THR A 81 -18.24 -10.88 -14.71
CA THR A 81 -19.13 -11.82 -14.00
C THR A 81 -20.22 -11.13 -13.18
N THR A 82 -20.18 -9.80 -13.03
CA THR A 82 -21.16 -9.03 -12.27
C THR A 82 -22.23 -8.41 -13.15
N ASP A 83 -23.43 -8.21 -12.60
CA ASP A 83 -24.53 -7.58 -13.30
C ASP A 83 -24.24 -6.11 -13.64
N LEU A 84 -24.82 -5.64 -14.74
CA LEU A 84 -24.64 -4.26 -15.17
C LEU A 84 -25.23 -3.26 -14.16
N ASP A 85 -26.38 -3.58 -13.56
CA ASP A 85 -27.01 -2.71 -12.58
C ASP A 85 -26.23 -2.66 -11.26
N TRP A 86 -25.62 -3.78 -10.87
CA TRP A 86 -24.67 -3.81 -9.75
C TRP A 86 -23.50 -2.87 -10.01
N ARG A 87 -22.91 -2.91 -11.22
CA ARG A 87 -21.79 -2.03 -11.60
C ARG A 87 -22.16 -0.55 -11.61
N LYS A 88 -23.38 -0.20 -12.06
CA LYS A 88 -23.89 1.17 -12.04
C LYS A 88 -24.12 1.71 -10.63
N GLY A 89 -24.35 0.83 -9.65
CA GLY A 89 -24.49 1.20 -8.23
C GLY A 89 -23.18 1.64 -7.57
N ILE A 90 -22.02 1.37 -8.19
CA ILE A 90 -20.71 1.71 -7.64
C ILE A 90 -20.38 3.18 -7.98
N GLY A 91 -20.43 4.05 -6.98
CA GLY A 91 -20.11 5.47 -7.14
C GLY A 91 -18.61 5.78 -7.03
N HIS A 92 -17.88 5.01 -6.22
CA HIS A 92 -16.45 5.24 -5.97
C HIS A 92 -15.66 3.94 -5.99
N ILE A 93 -14.39 4.04 -6.40
CA ILE A 93 -13.48 2.89 -6.42
C ILE A 93 -12.18 3.27 -5.74
N ALA A 94 -11.86 2.58 -4.66
CA ALA A 94 -10.59 2.72 -3.95
C ALA A 94 -9.56 1.75 -4.54
N ILE A 95 -8.45 2.28 -5.04
CA ILE A 95 -7.32 1.51 -5.56
C ILE A 95 -6.00 2.02 -4.99
N ASP A 96 -4.96 1.23 -5.12
CA ASP A 96 -3.60 1.72 -5.04
C ASP A 96 -3.27 2.66 -6.24
N MET A 97 -2.04 3.12 -6.35
CA MET A 97 -1.61 3.96 -7.49
C MET A 97 -1.35 3.16 -8.77
N SER A 98 -2.02 2.01 -8.95
CA SER A 98 -1.85 1.12 -10.10
C SER A 98 -2.45 1.71 -11.37
N ALA A 99 -1.61 1.93 -12.38
CA ALA A 99 -2.06 2.31 -13.72
C ALA A 99 -2.89 1.19 -14.38
N THR A 100 -2.58 -0.06 -14.03
CA THR A 100 -3.26 -1.26 -14.52
C THR A 100 -4.72 -1.29 -14.10
N TYR A 101 -4.99 -1.10 -12.80
CA TYR A 101 -6.37 -1.07 -12.31
C TYR A 101 -7.13 0.16 -12.79
N ARG A 102 -6.46 1.30 -12.88
CA ARG A 102 -7.09 2.51 -13.45
C ARG A 102 -7.54 2.30 -14.89
N ALA A 103 -6.77 1.57 -15.71
CA ALA A 103 -7.17 1.22 -17.07
C ALA A 103 -8.38 0.28 -17.09
N ALA A 104 -8.40 -0.76 -16.24
CA ALA A 104 -9.53 -1.67 -16.12
C ALA A 104 -10.82 -0.95 -15.68
N ILE A 105 -10.73 -0.05 -14.71
CA ILE A 105 -11.87 0.72 -14.18
C ILE A 105 -12.49 1.61 -15.26
N ARG A 106 -11.68 2.30 -16.05
CA ARG A 106 -12.19 3.15 -17.14
C ARG A 106 -13.05 2.39 -18.15
N ILE A 107 -12.77 1.11 -18.30
CA ILE A 107 -13.53 0.23 -19.24
C ILE A 107 -14.72 -0.40 -18.53
N GLY A 108 -14.51 -0.99 -17.35
CA GLY A 108 -15.51 -1.79 -16.65
C GLY A 108 -16.50 -1.01 -15.81
N LEU A 109 -16.12 0.19 -15.33
CA LEU A 109 -16.86 1.05 -14.40
C LEU A 109 -16.68 2.53 -14.79
N PRO A 110 -17.09 2.95 -15.98
CA PRO A 110 -16.77 4.29 -16.52
C PRO A 110 -17.36 5.44 -15.71
N ASP A 111 -18.49 5.22 -15.04
CA ASP A 111 -19.19 6.25 -14.26
C ASP A 111 -18.67 6.41 -12.82
N ALA A 112 -17.81 5.48 -12.37
CA ALA A 112 -17.31 5.49 -11.00
C ALA A 112 -16.09 6.41 -10.84
N THR A 113 -16.07 7.15 -9.73
CA THR A 113 -14.95 8.02 -9.36
C THR A 113 -13.81 7.22 -8.74
N VAL A 114 -12.62 7.31 -9.32
CA VAL A 114 -11.42 6.63 -8.78
C VAL A 114 -10.84 7.43 -7.62
N VAL A 115 -10.70 6.78 -6.47
CA VAL A 115 -10.07 7.30 -5.27
C VAL A 115 -8.78 6.50 -5.02
N VAL A 116 -7.67 7.20 -4.81
CA VAL A 116 -6.41 6.55 -4.45
C VAL A 116 -6.37 6.33 -2.94
N ASP A 117 -6.06 5.11 -2.52
CA ASP A 117 -5.90 4.79 -1.10
C ASP A 117 -4.78 5.64 -0.49
N HIS A 118 -5.15 6.41 0.54
CA HIS A 118 -4.26 7.31 1.27
C HIS A 118 -3.05 6.57 1.86
N PHE A 119 -3.21 5.31 2.30
CA PHE A 119 -2.10 4.51 2.83
C PHE A 119 -0.96 4.36 1.80
N HIS A 120 -1.28 4.09 0.54
CA HIS A 120 -0.30 3.95 -0.53
C HIS A 120 0.40 5.28 -0.85
N VAL A 121 -0.31 6.40 -0.75
CA VAL A 121 0.28 7.75 -0.91
C VAL A 121 1.30 8.01 0.21
N VAL A 122 0.93 7.77 1.47
CA VAL A 122 1.83 7.92 2.63
C VAL A 122 3.04 6.98 2.52
N GLN A 123 2.81 5.73 2.11
CA GLN A 123 3.90 4.78 1.92
C GLN A 123 4.89 5.24 0.85
N LEU A 124 4.40 5.78 -0.27
CA LEU A 124 5.26 6.36 -1.31
C LEU A 124 6.03 7.56 -0.80
N ALA A 125 5.39 8.49 -0.10
CA ALA A 125 6.03 9.65 0.50
C ALA A 125 7.16 9.24 1.47
N ASN A 126 6.92 8.24 2.32
CA ASN A 126 7.91 7.67 3.23
C ASN A 126 9.08 7.00 2.49
N LYS A 127 8.79 6.30 1.39
CA LYS A 127 9.82 5.71 0.52
C LYS A 127 10.69 6.80 -0.11
N MET A 128 10.07 7.85 -0.65
CA MET A 128 10.78 8.98 -1.25
C MET A 128 11.64 9.73 -0.22
N LEU A 129 11.11 10.00 0.97
CA LEU A 129 11.87 10.63 2.06
C LEU A 129 13.09 9.78 2.47
N SER A 130 12.94 8.46 2.50
CA SER A 130 14.06 7.54 2.75
C SER A 130 15.12 7.57 1.64
N ILE A 131 14.72 7.76 0.40
CA ILE A 131 15.64 7.93 -0.75
C ILE A 131 16.38 9.27 -0.63
N VAL A 132 15.66 10.37 -0.39
CA VAL A 132 16.25 11.70 -0.18
C VAL A 132 17.29 11.66 0.93
N ARG A 133 16.96 11.08 2.08
CA ARG A 133 17.89 10.94 3.21
C ARG A 133 19.17 10.21 2.79
N ARG A 134 19.06 9.05 2.16
CA ARG A 134 20.23 8.25 1.73
C ARG A 134 21.10 9.00 0.73
N ARG A 135 20.46 9.64 -0.26
CA ARG A 135 21.15 10.41 -1.30
C ARG A 135 21.88 11.62 -0.70
N THR A 136 21.18 12.45 0.08
CA THR A 136 21.78 13.64 0.67
C THR A 136 22.91 13.28 1.64
N THR A 137 22.77 12.20 2.42
CA THR A 137 23.86 11.70 3.27
C THR A 137 25.08 11.29 2.44
N ALA A 138 24.88 10.52 1.37
CA ALA A 138 25.98 10.07 0.51
C ALA A 138 26.68 11.24 -0.19
N GLU A 139 25.92 12.20 -0.72
CA GLU A 139 26.43 13.40 -1.40
C GLU A 139 27.27 14.30 -0.44
N THR A 140 26.80 14.46 0.80
CA THR A 140 27.44 15.41 1.74
C THR A 140 28.58 14.76 2.52
N ARG A 141 28.44 13.49 2.94
CA ARG A 141 29.44 12.79 3.76
C ARG A 141 30.36 11.88 2.95
N GLY A 142 30.16 11.75 1.64
CA GLY A 142 30.96 10.86 0.79
C GLY A 142 30.81 9.37 1.13
N ARG A 143 29.83 8.99 1.96
CA ARG A 143 29.66 7.62 2.45
C ARG A 143 28.19 7.32 2.79
N ARG A 144 27.90 6.05 2.96
CA ARG A 144 26.61 5.59 3.51
C ARG A 144 26.45 6.05 4.97
N GLY A 145 25.23 6.41 5.38
CA GLY A 145 24.87 6.79 6.74
C GLY A 145 25.19 5.71 7.78
N ARG A 146 25.68 6.13 8.94
CA ARG A 146 26.05 5.29 10.10
C ARG A 146 25.11 5.56 11.28
N ALA A 147 25.09 4.67 12.25
CA ALA A 147 24.27 4.79 13.45
C ALA A 147 24.60 6.03 14.30
N SER A 148 25.84 6.56 14.20
CA SER A 148 26.27 7.80 14.86
C SER A 148 25.70 9.06 14.22
N ASP A 149 25.32 9.02 12.94
CA ASP A 149 24.88 10.20 12.19
C ASP A 149 23.48 10.63 12.64
N PRO A 150 23.23 11.94 12.86
CA PRO A 150 21.94 12.46 13.32
C PRO A 150 20.78 12.12 12.38
N GLU A 151 20.96 12.24 11.08
CA GLU A 151 19.96 11.88 10.07
C GLU A 151 19.64 10.37 10.05
N TRP A 152 20.59 9.52 10.45
CA TRP A 152 20.32 8.10 10.65
C TRP A 152 19.52 7.85 11.91
N LYS A 153 19.83 8.53 13.01
CA LYS A 153 19.07 8.44 14.27
C LYS A 153 17.63 8.90 14.08
N ALA A 154 17.42 9.98 13.33
CA ALA A 154 16.09 10.53 13.02
C ALA A 154 15.25 9.69 12.04
N ARG A 155 15.82 8.68 11.38
CA ARG A 155 15.19 7.96 10.26
C ARG A 155 13.79 7.39 10.53
N ARG A 156 13.50 6.94 11.75
CA ARG A 156 12.19 6.40 12.13
C ARG A 156 11.18 7.51 12.39
N ARG A 157 11.59 8.57 13.08
CA ARG A 157 10.74 9.73 13.36
C ARG A 157 10.36 10.48 12.09
N LEU A 158 11.24 10.55 11.11
CA LEU A 158 10.95 11.13 9.80
C LEU A 158 9.85 10.38 9.03
N LEU A 159 9.55 9.13 9.37
CA LEU A 159 8.45 8.37 8.76
C LEU A 159 7.10 8.60 9.45
N LEU A 160 7.07 9.31 10.57
CA LEU A 160 5.86 9.62 11.33
C LEU A 160 5.31 11.00 10.93
N GLY A 161 3.99 11.16 11.04
CA GLY A 161 3.32 12.45 10.96
C GLY A 161 3.65 13.35 12.17
N ARG A 162 3.33 14.64 12.09
CA ARG A 162 3.49 15.54 13.24
C ARG A 162 2.58 15.10 14.41
N GLU A 163 1.40 14.62 14.08
CA GLU A 163 0.36 14.10 14.98
C GLU A 163 0.78 12.84 15.74
N ASP A 164 1.71 12.05 15.17
CA ASP A 164 2.21 10.80 15.77
C ASP A 164 3.47 11.02 16.62
N LEU A 165 3.98 12.26 16.66
CA LEU A 165 5.15 12.66 17.45
C LEU A 165 4.72 13.47 18.66
N THR A 166 5.28 13.15 19.85
CA THR A 166 5.19 14.04 21.00
C THR A 166 5.98 15.33 20.74
N ASP A 167 5.67 16.41 21.46
CA ASP A 167 6.38 17.69 21.30
C ASP A 167 7.89 17.56 21.58
N ASP A 168 8.28 16.74 22.54
CA ASP A 168 9.69 16.46 22.83
C ASP A 168 10.38 15.68 21.69
N GLN A 169 9.69 14.69 21.13
CA GLN A 169 10.21 13.91 20.00
C GLN A 169 10.37 14.76 18.75
N PHE A 170 9.38 15.62 18.49
CA PHE A 170 9.42 16.56 17.38
C PHE A 170 10.54 17.58 17.54
N SER A 171 10.60 18.26 18.69
CA SER A 171 11.62 19.28 19.00
C SER A 171 13.04 18.70 18.93
N THR A 172 13.24 17.51 19.51
CA THR A 172 14.53 16.80 19.44
C THR A 172 14.92 16.48 18.01
N MET A 173 14.02 15.92 17.21
CA MET A 173 14.27 15.60 15.79
C MET A 173 14.58 16.86 15.00
N TRP A 174 13.74 17.87 15.13
CA TRP A 174 13.81 19.11 14.38
C TRP A 174 15.11 19.87 14.67
N ASN A 175 15.42 20.13 15.94
CA ASN A 175 16.61 20.86 16.34
C ASN A 175 17.90 20.09 16.00
N THR A 176 17.90 18.76 16.16
CA THR A 176 19.05 17.94 15.79
C THR A 176 19.33 18.05 14.28
N LEU A 177 18.29 17.97 13.44
CA LEU A 177 18.46 18.08 12.00
C LEU A 177 18.80 19.50 11.55
N LEU A 178 18.26 20.56 12.19
CA LEU A 178 18.66 21.93 11.88
C LEU A 178 20.17 22.16 12.05
N GLY A 179 20.78 21.52 13.05
CA GLY A 179 22.23 21.58 13.29
C GLY A 179 23.08 20.92 12.20
N GLU A 180 22.49 20.04 11.37
CA GLU A 180 23.21 19.29 10.32
C GLU A 180 23.34 20.04 8.98
N GLY A 181 23.13 21.34 8.96
CA GLY A 181 23.36 22.19 7.80
C GLY A 181 22.56 21.78 6.56
N LYS A 182 23.23 21.47 5.43
CA LYS A 182 22.57 21.10 4.17
C LYS A 182 21.72 19.83 4.29
N ILE A 183 22.25 18.79 4.95
CA ILE A 183 21.53 17.52 5.13
C ILE A 183 20.21 17.77 5.87
N GLY A 184 20.28 18.44 7.02
CA GLY A 184 19.12 18.67 7.85
C GLY A 184 18.06 19.53 7.17
N ARG A 185 18.45 20.64 6.54
CA ARG A 185 17.50 21.50 5.80
C ARG A 185 16.78 20.72 4.69
N THR A 186 17.53 19.94 3.89
CA THR A 186 16.92 19.12 2.82
C THR A 186 15.92 18.12 3.38
N LEU A 187 16.24 17.46 4.49
CA LEU A 187 15.35 16.47 5.10
C LEU A 187 14.13 17.11 5.74
N LEU A 188 14.27 18.22 6.42
CA LEU A 188 13.14 18.93 7.02
C LEU A 188 12.20 19.47 5.96
N THR A 189 12.72 20.04 4.86
CA THR A 189 11.90 20.48 3.72
C THR A 189 11.17 19.30 3.10
N ALA A 190 11.86 18.19 2.80
CA ALA A 190 11.24 17.00 2.23
C ALA A 190 10.17 16.40 3.17
N TRP A 191 10.42 16.40 4.48
CA TRP A 191 9.45 15.93 5.47
C TRP A 191 8.21 16.83 5.50
N THR A 192 8.38 18.15 5.54
CA THR A 192 7.26 19.11 5.52
C THR A 192 6.42 18.96 4.26
N CYS A 193 7.06 18.90 3.08
CA CYS A 193 6.35 18.69 1.81
C CYS A 193 5.55 17.38 1.82
N SER A 194 6.16 16.27 2.25
CA SER A 194 5.51 14.97 2.28
C SER A 194 4.30 14.91 3.24
N ARG A 195 4.30 15.72 4.30
CA ARG A 195 3.19 15.79 5.27
C ARG A 195 2.08 16.74 4.83
N ASN A 196 2.41 17.85 4.21
CA ASN A 196 1.42 18.78 3.67
C ASN A 196 0.59 18.14 2.56
N GLU A 197 1.18 17.36 1.66
CA GLU A 197 0.42 16.59 0.67
C GLU A 197 -0.47 15.52 1.32
N ALA A 198 0.01 14.83 2.35
CA ALA A 198 -0.78 13.87 3.08
C ALA A 198 -1.93 14.52 3.84
N ALA A 199 -1.72 15.70 4.42
CA ALA A 199 -2.75 16.44 5.17
C ALA A 199 -3.81 17.06 4.26
N SER A 200 -3.43 17.59 3.10
CA SER A 200 -4.37 18.23 2.14
C SER A 200 -5.37 17.23 1.52
N ARG A 201 -5.07 15.94 1.57
CA ARG A 201 -5.93 14.85 1.07
C ARG A 201 -6.71 14.12 2.16
N ARG A 202 -6.64 14.60 3.41
CA ARG A 202 -7.34 14.01 4.55
C ARG A 202 -8.77 14.50 4.61
N PRO A 203 -9.79 13.65 4.50
CA PRO A 203 -11.15 14.09 4.78
C PRO A 203 -11.27 14.50 6.25
N PRO A 204 -11.97 15.61 6.57
CA PRO A 204 -12.17 16.03 7.94
C PRO A 204 -12.90 14.94 8.75
N GLY A 205 -12.35 14.57 9.91
CA GLY A 205 -13.00 13.67 10.87
C GLY A 205 -12.57 12.20 10.84
N VAL A 206 -11.62 11.78 9.97
CA VAL A 206 -11.13 10.40 9.97
C VAL A 206 -9.93 10.25 10.91
N SER A 207 -10.19 9.65 12.08
CA SER A 207 -9.14 9.10 12.95
C SER A 207 -8.66 7.77 12.38
N TRP A 208 -7.35 7.54 12.33
CA TRP A 208 -6.79 6.24 11.99
C TRP A 208 -7.23 5.20 13.02
N CYS A 209 -8.14 4.32 12.63
CA CYS A 209 -8.36 3.11 13.40
C CYS A 209 -7.20 2.16 13.16
N GLY A 210 -6.49 1.77 14.22
CA GLY A 210 -5.29 0.92 14.18
C GLY A 210 -5.47 -0.51 13.66
N ALA A 211 -6.59 -0.80 12.97
CA ALA A 211 -6.91 -2.12 12.46
C ALA A 211 -6.12 -2.52 11.19
N CYS A 212 -5.60 -1.55 10.42
CA CYS A 212 -4.81 -1.85 9.22
C CYS A 212 -3.33 -2.15 9.49
N SER A 213 -2.80 -1.86 10.69
CA SER A 213 -1.42 -2.17 11.05
C SER A 213 -1.22 -3.61 11.53
N ALA A 214 -2.28 -4.34 11.85
CA ALA A 214 -2.18 -5.70 12.40
C ALA A 214 -1.88 -6.80 11.37
N SER A 215 -2.14 -6.57 10.08
CA SER A 215 -1.91 -7.60 9.05
C SER A 215 -0.46 -7.70 8.54
N HIS A 216 0.42 -6.76 8.91
CA HIS A 216 1.83 -6.78 8.50
C HIS A 216 2.83 -7.09 9.63
N ALA A 217 2.36 -7.21 10.87
CA ALA A 217 3.22 -7.52 12.02
C ALA A 217 3.44 -9.04 12.27
N GLY A 218 2.77 -9.92 11.51
CA GLY A 218 2.77 -11.37 11.74
C GLY A 218 3.87 -12.19 11.05
N ALA A 219 4.85 -11.58 10.37
CA ALA A 219 5.83 -12.33 9.58
C ALA A 219 7.30 -12.11 10.00
N GLY A 220 7.55 -11.76 11.26
CA GLY A 220 8.89 -11.35 11.70
C GLY A 220 9.34 -11.82 13.08
N ALA A 221 8.89 -12.96 13.56
CA ALA A 221 9.47 -13.54 14.79
C ALA A 221 9.50 -15.07 14.68
N GLU A 222 10.65 -15.61 14.34
CA GLU A 222 11.29 -16.82 14.86
C GLU A 222 12.43 -17.25 13.94
N ARG A 223 13.61 -16.73 14.24
CA ARG A 223 14.84 -17.50 14.01
C ARG A 223 15.63 -17.49 15.30
N LYS A 224 15.40 -18.50 16.13
CA LYS A 224 16.38 -18.97 17.09
C LYS A 224 16.92 -20.32 16.61
N LYS A 225 18.27 -20.34 16.55
CA LYS A 225 19.23 -21.42 16.39
C LYS A 225 19.26 -22.13 15.05
#